data_a878ff546b25210f92a533e8b746b533
#
_entry.id   a878ff546b25210f92a533e8b746b533
#
_cell.length_a   1.000
_cell.length_b   1.000
_cell.length_c   1.000
_cell.angle_alpha   90.00
_cell.angle_beta   90.00
_cell.angle_gamma   90.00
#
_symmetry.space_group_name_H-M   'P 1'
#
loop_
_entity.id
_entity.type
_entity.pdbx_description
1 polymer ?
#
loop_
_entity_poly.entity_id
_entity_poly.type
_entity_poly.pdbx_seq_one_letter_code
_entity_poly.pdbx_strand_id
1 'polypeptide(L)'
;VSVSLVRFQVIIIISIPLGFSDELPVSIYLIGLDTFQWLPVDFYVVDLSFSVEFERDGSDGPIVWSGESRIGWGGGGGVFAVSATASCIEAQLREGSEILHRKYTGSRFVAYFQAYTNTYGPVSYLREIYTAALILPEVAGISVATRPDCLGPEVLSLLAELKERFPGKFIWIELGLQTMHEHTAAFIRRGYPLPVFEEAMANLQALSLPVIVHVILGLPFETAEDMYATTRYLNAFSPFGIKFQLLHILKNTALGDMYTKGELPGFTVPSKEEYMNILIRNLELLSPETVVHRVTGDGARKDLIAPLWSLQKRDVLNTLHRTMRERQSFQGKYYEK
;
A
#
# COMPACT_ATOMS: atom_id res chain seq x y z
N VAL A 1 -0.23 -19.93 -33.99
CA VAL A 1 0.62 -19.19 -33.06
C VAL A 1 -0.35 -18.47 -32.12
N SER A 2 -0.57 -19.06 -30.95
CA SER A 2 -1.44 -18.52 -29.90
C SER A 2 -0.66 -17.45 -29.17
N VAL A 3 -1.02 -16.18 -29.37
CA VAL A 3 -0.48 -15.07 -28.58
C VAL A 3 -1.18 -15.12 -27.22
N SER A 4 -0.46 -15.51 -26.17
CA SER A 4 -0.92 -15.41 -24.79
C SER A 4 -1.15 -13.95 -24.47
N LEU A 5 -2.42 -13.60 -24.28
CA LEU A 5 -2.85 -12.28 -23.81
C LEU A 5 -2.44 -12.10 -22.34
N VAL A 6 -1.48 -11.24 -22.10
CA VAL A 6 -1.06 -10.84 -20.78
C VAL A 6 -2.07 -9.80 -20.26
N ARG A 7 -2.76 -10.13 -19.18
CA ARG A 7 -3.71 -9.24 -18.51
C ARG A 7 -2.98 -8.46 -17.43
N PHE A 8 -2.75 -7.17 -17.64
CA PHE A 8 -2.42 -6.26 -16.56
C PHE A 8 -3.71 -5.80 -15.89
N GLN A 9 -3.91 -6.16 -14.64
CA GLN A 9 -4.87 -5.47 -13.79
C GLN A 9 -4.09 -4.57 -12.83
N VAL A 10 -4.02 -3.29 -13.13
CA VAL A 10 -3.53 -2.29 -12.18
C VAL A 10 -4.75 -1.67 -11.53
N ILE A 11 -5.00 -2.04 -10.29
CA ILE A 11 -5.99 -1.37 -9.44
C ILE A 11 -5.25 -0.23 -8.75
N ILE A 12 -5.40 0.99 -9.25
CA ILE A 12 -4.86 2.17 -8.59
C ILE A 12 -5.85 2.55 -7.49
N ILE A 13 -5.50 2.20 -6.27
CA ILE A 13 -6.19 2.66 -5.08
C ILE A 13 -5.74 4.09 -4.84
N ILE A 14 -6.65 5.04 -4.96
CA ILE A 14 -6.37 6.45 -4.71
C ILE A 14 -6.65 6.72 -3.24
N SER A 15 -5.59 7.00 -2.51
CA SER A 15 -5.68 7.57 -1.18
C SER A 15 -6.05 9.05 -1.30
N ILE A 16 -7.19 9.44 -0.79
CA ILE A 16 -7.59 10.85 -0.66
C ILE A 16 -7.31 11.24 0.79
N PRO A 17 -6.30 12.08 1.08
CA PRO A 17 -6.19 12.66 2.41
C PRO A 17 -7.42 13.55 2.67
N LEU A 18 -8.18 13.28 3.70
CA LEU A 18 -9.21 14.19 4.21
C LEU A 18 -8.51 15.39 4.87
N GLY A 19 -8.11 16.36 4.04
CA GLY A 19 -7.53 17.62 4.46
C GLY A 19 -7.88 18.70 3.44
N PHE A 20 -8.52 19.75 3.92
CA PHE A 20 -8.95 20.90 3.12
C PHE A 20 -7.82 21.51 2.30
N SER A 21 -7.80 21.31 0.99
CA SER A 21 -7.21 22.23 0.02
C SER A 21 -7.72 21.95 -1.39
N ASP A 22 -8.06 23.02 -2.11
CA ASP A 22 -8.87 23.07 -3.33
C ASP A 22 -8.21 22.56 -4.64
N GLU A 23 -7.12 21.76 -4.59
CA GLU A 23 -6.48 21.26 -5.80
C GLU A 23 -6.19 19.76 -5.71
N LEU A 24 -7.14 18.94 -6.19
CA LEU A 24 -6.92 17.51 -6.39
C LEU A 24 -7.17 17.11 -7.84
N PRO A 25 -6.18 16.60 -8.56
CA PRO A 25 -6.45 15.73 -9.68
C PRO A 25 -6.39 14.27 -9.22
N VAL A 26 -7.55 13.69 -8.97
CA VAL A 26 -7.68 12.25 -8.82
C VAL A 26 -7.82 11.65 -10.21
N SER A 27 -6.92 10.78 -10.60
CA SER A 27 -7.04 10.03 -11.85
C SER A 27 -6.81 8.55 -11.56
N ILE A 28 -7.85 7.76 -11.76
CA ILE A 28 -7.77 6.30 -11.79
C ILE A 28 -7.30 5.92 -13.17
N TYR A 29 -6.16 5.24 -13.26
CA TYR A 29 -5.70 4.63 -14.51
C TYR A 29 -5.66 3.13 -14.35
N LEU A 30 -6.46 2.46 -15.15
CA LEU A 30 -6.30 1.03 -15.43
C LEU A 30 -5.25 0.91 -16.53
N ILE A 31 -4.15 0.23 -16.23
CA ILE A 31 -3.12 -0.04 -17.22
C ILE A 31 -3.47 -1.36 -17.92
N GLY A 32 -4.05 -1.26 -19.08
CA GLY A 32 -4.24 -2.38 -20.00
C GLY A 32 -3.52 -2.10 -21.31
N LEU A 33 -2.64 -2.99 -21.76
CA LEU A 33 -2.11 -2.99 -23.12
C LEU A 33 -3.03 -3.79 -24.04
N ASP A 34 -3.67 -3.08 -24.96
CA ASP A 34 -4.24 -3.55 -26.22
C ASP A 34 -5.11 -4.83 -26.27
N THR A 35 -6.00 -5.04 -25.35
CA THR A 35 -7.32 -5.63 -25.62
C THR A 35 -8.23 -5.33 -24.45
N PHE A 36 -8.97 -4.25 -24.55
CA PHE A 36 -9.99 -3.87 -23.58
C PHE A 36 -11.12 -4.90 -23.60
N GLN A 37 -11.11 -5.87 -22.70
CA GLN A 37 -12.35 -6.32 -22.12
C GLN A 37 -12.46 -5.59 -20.78
N TRP A 38 -13.28 -4.57 -20.77
CA TRP A 38 -13.71 -3.89 -19.56
C TRP A 38 -14.40 -4.92 -18.68
N LEU A 39 -13.69 -5.45 -17.68
CA LEU A 39 -14.41 -5.85 -16.50
C LEU A 39 -14.84 -4.54 -15.85
N PRO A 40 -16.13 -4.32 -15.65
CA PRO A 40 -16.59 -3.16 -14.93
C PRO A 40 -16.03 -3.27 -13.52
N VAL A 41 -14.96 -2.53 -13.22
CA VAL A 41 -14.52 -2.35 -11.83
C VAL A 41 -15.42 -1.25 -11.30
N ASP A 42 -16.60 -1.66 -10.82
CA ASP A 42 -17.67 -0.77 -10.38
C ASP A 42 -17.49 -0.29 -8.94
N PHE A 43 -16.24 -0.14 -8.45
CA PHE A 43 -16.05 0.33 -7.07
C PHE A 43 -14.87 1.26 -6.92
N TYR A 44 -15.01 2.18 -5.98
CA TYR A 44 -14.02 3.21 -5.59
C TYR A 44 -13.47 2.93 -4.22
N VAL A 45 -12.31 3.50 -3.90
CA VAL A 45 -11.71 3.37 -2.57
C VAL A 45 -11.96 4.63 -1.77
N VAL A 46 -12.50 4.46 -0.57
CA VAL A 46 -12.65 5.51 0.44
C VAL A 46 -11.65 5.24 1.55
N ASP A 47 -10.74 6.20 1.75
CA ASP A 47 -9.76 6.14 2.83
C ASP A 47 -10.41 6.40 4.17
N LEU A 48 -10.15 5.50 5.11
CA LEU A 48 -10.53 5.64 6.51
C LEU A 48 -9.27 5.80 7.33
N SER A 49 -9.09 6.95 7.94
CA SER A 49 -7.94 7.25 8.78
C SER A 49 -8.34 7.22 10.25
N PHE A 50 -7.68 6.38 11.04
CA PHE A 50 -7.83 6.35 12.49
C PHE A 50 -6.48 6.47 13.16
N SER A 51 -6.46 7.14 14.31
CA SER A 51 -5.38 7.04 15.27
C SER A 51 -5.99 6.63 16.60
N VAL A 52 -5.44 5.57 17.19
CA VAL A 52 -5.75 5.18 18.56
C VAL A 52 -4.60 5.67 19.40
N GLU A 53 -4.85 6.59 20.33
CA GLU A 53 -3.91 6.94 21.37
C GLU A 53 -4.01 5.89 22.46
N PHE A 54 -2.91 5.18 22.73
CA PHE A 54 -2.77 4.34 23.90
C PHE A 54 -1.85 5.07 24.88
N GLU A 55 -2.35 5.35 26.08
CA GLU A 55 -1.50 5.75 27.18
C GLU A 55 -0.61 4.58 27.60
N ARG A 56 0.69 4.83 27.72
CA ARG A 56 1.65 3.86 28.25
C ARG A 56 1.46 3.72 29.74
N ASP A 57 1.15 2.53 30.18
CA ASP A 57 1.37 2.11 31.56
C ASP A 57 2.79 1.53 31.69
N GLY A 58 3.76 2.12 31.83
CA GLY A 58 5.14 1.78 32.24
C GLY A 58 5.68 0.34 32.09
N SER A 59 5.04 -0.57 31.35
CA SER A 59 5.45 -1.95 31.17
C SER A 59 6.17 -2.15 29.82
N ASP A 60 7.20 -3.01 29.78
CA ASP A 60 8.03 -3.36 28.63
C ASP A 60 7.26 -4.14 27.53
N GLY A 61 6.18 -3.57 27.02
CA GLY A 61 5.46 -4.08 25.85
C GLY A 61 6.12 -3.64 24.55
N PRO A 62 5.75 -4.27 23.41
CA PRO A 62 6.32 -3.95 22.11
C PRO A 62 6.15 -2.45 21.83
N ILE A 63 7.22 -1.83 21.33
CA ILE A 63 7.33 -0.39 21.11
C ILE A 63 6.19 0.08 20.20
N VAL A 64 5.21 0.71 20.82
CA VAL A 64 4.18 1.44 20.09
C VAL A 64 4.84 2.66 19.48
N TRP A 65 4.79 2.77 18.17
CA TRP A 65 5.27 3.94 17.44
C TRP A 65 4.39 5.14 17.77
N SER A 66 4.68 5.84 18.86
CA SER A 66 4.23 7.21 19.04
C SER A 66 4.93 8.08 18.01
N GLY A 67 4.21 9.01 17.39
CA GLY A 67 4.52 9.81 16.22
C GLY A 67 5.87 10.52 16.06
N GLU A 68 6.94 10.09 16.70
CA GLU A 68 8.25 10.75 16.64
C GLU A 68 9.29 10.08 15.74
N SER A 69 9.01 8.91 15.17
CA SER A 69 9.88 8.30 14.16
C SER A 69 9.22 8.25 12.80
N ARG A 70 9.01 9.41 12.22
CA ARG A 70 8.57 9.54 10.82
C ARG A 70 9.74 9.24 9.90
N ILE A 71 9.97 7.96 9.58
CA ILE A 71 10.58 7.62 8.30
C ILE A 71 9.51 7.90 7.26
N GLY A 72 9.85 8.67 6.23
CA GLY A 72 8.92 9.24 5.25
C GLY A 72 7.97 8.29 4.55
N TRP A 73 7.01 7.79 5.29
CA TRP A 73 5.85 7.11 4.74
C TRP A 73 4.86 8.19 4.35
N GLY A 74 4.62 8.29 3.06
CA GLY A 74 3.71 9.27 2.49
C GLY A 74 2.26 9.04 2.92
N GLY A 75 1.93 9.53 4.08
CA GLY A 75 0.59 9.72 4.58
C GLY A 75 0.56 11.09 5.23
N GLY A 76 0.36 12.16 4.46
CA GLY A 76 0.13 13.50 4.96
C GLY A 76 -1.24 13.55 5.63
N GLY A 77 -1.33 13.11 6.86
CA GLY A 77 -2.47 13.35 7.72
C GLY A 77 -2.00 14.10 8.95
N GLY A 78 -2.52 15.31 9.18
CA GLY A 78 -2.45 15.93 10.49
C GLY A 78 -3.00 14.94 11.51
N VAL A 79 -2.27 14.75 12.60
CA VAL A 79 -2.69 13.89 13.71
C VAL A 79 -3.93 14.50 14.33
N PHE A 80 -5.09 13.98 14.02
CA PHE A 80 -6.26 14.07 14.88
C PHE A 80 -6.55 12.65 15.32
N ALA A 81 -6.17 12.33 16.56
CA ALA A 81 -6.61 11.13 17.25
C ALA A 81 -8.11 11.28 17.52
N VAL A 82 -8.92 10.76 16.65
CA VAL A 82 -10.33 10.54 16.94
C VAL A 82 -10.49 9.05 17.14
N SER A 83 -10.87 8.65 18.34
CA SER A 83 -11.36 7.29 18.57
C SER A 83 -12.51 7.06 17.60
N ALA A 84 -12.30 6.24 16.58
CA ALA A 84 -13.31 5.98 15.59
C ALA A 84 -14.39 5.10 16.23
N THR A 85 -15.59 5.63 16.32
CA THR A 85 -16.79 4.85 16.62
C THR A 85 -17.43 4.37 15.31
N ALA A 86 -18.34 3.40 15.36
CA ALA A 86 -19.08 2.96 14.19
C ALA A 86 -19.74 4.12 13.44
N SER A 87 -20.29 5.10 14.15
CA SER A 87 -20.89 6.31 13.56
C SER A 87 -19.84 7.19 12.84
N CYS A 88 -18.60 7.21 13.31
CA CYS A 88 -17.49 7.90 12.65
C CYS A 88 -17.14 7.24 11.32
N ILE A 89 -17.16 5.90 11.24
CA ILE A 89 -16.92 5.13 10.01
C ILE A 89 -17.96 5.48 8.95
N GLU A 90 -19.24 5.41 9.32
CA GLU A 90 -20.33 5.75 8.40
C GLU A 90 -20.24 7.20 7.90
N ALA A 91 -19.90 8.15 8.77
CA ALA A 91 -19.73 9.55 8.41
C ALA A 91 -18.58 9.74 7.42
N GLN A 92 -17.41 9.13 7.68
CA GLN A 92 -16.24 9.19 6.78
C GLN A 92 -16.54 8.55 5.42
N LEU A 93 -17.21 7.39 5.42
CA LEU A 93 -17.59 6.72 4.17
C LEU A 93 -18.59 7.55 3.36
N ARG A 94 -19.56 8.17 4.02
CA ARG A 94 -20.53 9.05 3.36
C ARG A 94 -19.84 10.26 2.75
N GLU A 95 -19.00 10.97 3.51
CA GLU A 95 -18.26 12.13 3.02
C GLU A 95 -17.33 11.75 1.85
N GLY A 96 -16.56 10.67 2.00
CA GLY A 96 -15.70 10.16 0.92
C GLY A 96 -16.49 9.76 -0.32
N SER A 97 -17.64 9.10 -0.16
CA SER A 97 -18.50 8.71 -1.27
C SER A 97 -19.09 9.92 -2.01
N GLU A 98 -19.50 10.96 -1.31
CA GLU A 98 -20.00 12.20 -1.92
C GLU A 98 -18.93 12.88 -2.78
N ILE A 99 -17.66 12.90 -2.32
CA ILE A 99 -16.54 13.43 -3.09
C ILE A 99 -16.32 12.59 -4.36
N LEU A 100 -16.38 11.27 -4.25
CA LEU A 100 -16.20 10.37 -5.38
C LEU A 100 -17.34 10.45 -6.39
N HIS A 101 -18.59 10.50 -5.95
CA HIS A 101 -19.76 10.63 -6.84
C HIS A 101 -19.75 11.90 -7.72
N ARG A 102 -19.09 12.97 -7.28
CA ARG A 102 -18.90 14.18 -8.11
C ARG A 102 -17.98 13.94 -9.31
N LYS A 103 -17.15 12.89 -9.27
CA LYS A 103 -16.11 12.63 -10.29
C LYS A 103 -16.34 11.32 -11.05
N TYR A 104 -17.08 10.39 -10.47
CA TYR A 104 -17.23 9.02 -10.98
C TYR A 104 -18.67 8.54 -10.89
N THR A 105 -19.06 7.65 -11.79
CA THR A 105 -20.43 7.13 -11.94
C THR A 105 -20.68 5.79 -11.20
N GLY A 106 -19.68 5.19 -10.59
CA GLY A 106 -19.83 3.93 -9.85
C GLY A 106 -20.55 4.11 -8.52
N SER A 107 -21.15 3.05 -8.02
CA SER A 107 -21.97 3.04 -6.81
C SER A 107 -21.40 2.21 -5.66
N ARG A 108 -20.25 1.54 -5.85
CA ARG A 108 -19.65 0.64 -4.86
C ARG A 108 -18.26 1.12 -4.45
N PHE A 109 -17.91 0.91 -3.19
CA PHE A 109 -16.68 1.39 -2.57
C PHE A 109 -15.91 0.26 -1.90
N VAL A 110 -14.59 0.45 -1.79
CA VAL A 110 -13.72 -0.29 -0.88
C VAL A 110 -13.40 0.63 0.29
N ALA A 111 -13.75 0.22 1.50
CA ALA A 111 -13.35 0.96 2.69
C ALA A 111 -11.90 0.62 3.03
N TYR A 112 -11.01 1.59 2.89
CA TYR A 112 -9.58 1.41 3.07
C TYR A 112 -9.12 1.93 4.42
N PHE A 113 -8.83 0.99 5.32
CA PHE A 113 -8.26 1.28 6.64
C PHE A 113 -6.76 1.46 6.48
N GLN A 114 -6.33 2.70 6.41
CA GLN A 114 -4.93 3.06 6.27
C GLN A 114 -4.53 4.15 7.25
N ALA A 115 -3.30 4.54 7.14
CA ALA A 115 -2.39 5.17 8.05
C ALA A 115 -2.02 4.20 9.18
N TYR A 116 -0.74 3.85 9.21
CA TYR A 116 -0.13 2.99 10.24
C TYR A 116 -0.62 1.52 10.24
N THR A 117 -0.92 1.00 11.43
CA THR A 117 -1.21 -0.41 11.68
C THR A 117 -2.66 -0.55 12.14
N ASN A 118 -3.55 -0.93 11.24
CA ASN A 118 -4.98 -0.91 11.50
C ASN A 118 -5.53 -2.20 12.13
N THR A 119 -4.65 -3.15 12.49
CA THR A 119 -5.00 -4.31 13.31
C THR A 119 -4.47 -4.21 14.74
N TYR A 120 -3.81 -3.10 15.08
CA TYR A 120 -3.32 -2.85 16.42
C TYR A 120 -4.39 -2.17 17.26
N GLY A 121 -5.02 -2.94 18.15
CA GLY A 121 -6.06 -2.47 19.04
C GLY A 121 -6.87 -3.61 19.65
N PRO A 122 -7.74 -3.33 20.63
CA PRO A 122 -8.64 -4.33 21.19
C PRO A 122 -9.51 -4.97 20.09
N VAL A 123 -9.62 -6.29 20.09
CA VAL A 123 -10.39 -7.02 19.06
C VAL A 123 -11.86 -6.60 19.02
N SER A 124 -12.44 -6.25 20.17
CA SER A 124 -13.81 -5.71 20.24
C SER A 124 -13.96 -4.41 19.45
N TYR A 125 -12.98 -3.50 19.54
CA TYR A 125 -12.94 -2.26 18.78
C TYR A 125 -12.75 -2.52 17.28
N LEU A 126 -11.80 -3.39 16.88
CA LEU A 126 -11.60 -3.76 15.48
C LEU A 126 -12.86 -4.37 14.88
N ARG A 127 -13.54 -5.24 15.63
CA ARG A 127 -14.84 -5.82 15.24
C ARG A 127 -15.88 -4.76 14.97
N GLU A 128 -16.00 -3.77 15.84
CA GLU A 128 -16.94 -2.67 15.70
C GLU A 128 -16.72 -1.89 14.42
N ILE A 129 -15.49 -1.41 14.18
CA ILE A 129 -15.17 -0.55 13.04
C ILE A 129 -15.25 -1.30 11.70
N TYR A 130 -14.77 -2.55 11.63
CA TYR A 130 -14.86 -3.33 10.41
C TYR A 130 -16.29 -3.74 10.09
N THR A 131 -17.07 -4.10 11.10
CA THR A 131 -18.51 -4.41 10.92
C THR A 131 -19.27 -3.18 10.43
N ALA A 132 -18.98 -1.99 10.99
CA ALA A 132 -19.63 -0.74 10.57
C ALA A 132 -19.37 -0.42 9.08
N ALA A 133 -18.19 -0.72 8.56
CA ALA A 133 -17.92 -0.59 7.14
C ALA A 133 -18.59 -1.71 6.32
N LEU A 134 -18.45 -2.97 6.75
CA LEU A 134 -18.93 -4.12 5.98
C LEU A 134 -20.47 -4.24 5.93
N ILE A 135 -21.20 -3.67 6.86
CA ILE A 135 -22.66 -3.71 6.85
C ILE A 135 -23.28 -2.83 5.77
N LEU A 136 -22.58 -1.80 5.30
CA LEU A 136 -23.09 -0.85 4.32
C LEU A 136 -23.22 -1.51 2.94
N PRO A 137 -24.40 -1.44 2.28
CA PRO A 137 -24.64 -2.11 1.00
C PRO A 137 -23.68 -1.67 -0.13
N GLU A 138 -23.33 -0.40 -0.14
CA GLU A 138 -22.42 0.22 -1.10
C GLU A 138 -20.95 -0.17 -0.92
N VAL A 139 -20.57 -0.70 0.25
CA VAL A 139 -19.20 -1.18 0.48
C VAL A 139 -19.02 -2.57 -0.12
N ALA A 140 -18.15 -2.69 -1.12
CA ALA A 140 -17.83 -3.95 -1.78
C ALA A 140 -16.94 -4.86 -0.92
N GLY A 141 -16.13 -4.26 -0.06
CA GLY A 141 -15.21 -4.92 0.84
C GLY A 141 -14.36 -3.92 1.60
N ILE A 142 -13.45 -4.45 2.41
CA ILE A 142 -12.48 -3.65 3.16
C ILE A 142 -11.06 -4.00 2.72
N SER A 143 -10.17 -3.02 2.76
CA SER A 143 -8.72 -3.19 2.65
C SER A 143 -8.08 -2.68 3.93
N VAL A 144 -7.28 -3.51 4.60
CA VAL A 144 -6.74 -3.23 5.93
C VAL A 144 -5.22 -3.22 5.86
N ALA A 145 -4.62 -2.03 5.96
CA ALA A 145 -3.17 -1.89 6.01
C ALA A 145 -2.65 -2.21 7.41
N THR A 146 -1.66 -3.11 7.48
CA THR A 146 -1.12 -3.55 8.75
C THR A 146 0.34 -4.00 8.67
N ARG A 147 0.90 -4.26 9.85
CA ARG A 147 2.21 -4.89 10.05
C ARG A 147 2.04 -6.39 10.31
N PRO A 148 2.98 -7.23 9.85
CA PRO A 148 2.94 -8.67 10.10
C PRO A 148 2.86 -9.04 11.58
N ASP A 149 3.60 -8.34 12.44
CA ASP A 149 3.66 -8.58 13.89
C ASP A 149 2.39 -8.13 14.65
N CYS A 150 1.41 -7.55 13.95
CA CYS A 150 0.12 -7.16 14.51
C CYS A 150 -1.05 -8.06 14.03
N LEU A 151 -0.75 -9.26 13.56
CA LEU A 151 -1.70 -10.28 13.12
C LEU A 151 -1.73 -11.48 14.10
N GLY A 152 -1.94 -11.17 15.38
CA GLY A 152 -2.08 -12.22 16.40
C GLY A 152 -3.32 -13.12 16.20
N PRO A 153 -3.40 -14.27 16.91
CA PRO A 153 -4.47 -15.26 16.74
C PRO A 153 -5.89 -14.70 16.88
N GLU A 154 -6.09 -13.74 17.79
CA GLU A 154 -7.39 -13.12 18.01
C GLU A 154 -7.82 -12.23 16.82
N VAL A 155 -6.85 -11.52 16.19
CA VAL A 155 -7.11 -10.73 14.98
C VAL A 155 -7.40 -11.65 13.80
N LEU A 156 -6.63 -12.72 13.62
CA LEU A 156 -6.88 -13.72 12.57
C LEU A 156 -8.25 -14.36 12.72
N SER A 157 -8.66 -14.70 13.96
CA SER A 157 -10.01 -15.22 14.26
C SER A 157 -11.10 -14.22 13.92
N LEU A 158 -10.90 -12.94 14.24
CA LEU A 158 -11.83 -11.86 13.86
C LEU A 158 -11.98 -11.74 12.34
N LEU A 159 -10.87 -11.75 11.59
CA LEU A 159 -10.90 -11.64 10.14
C LEU A 159 -11.62 -12.84 9.49
N ALA A 160 -11.40 -14.05 10.02
CA ALA A 160 -12.11 -15.25 9.59
C ALA A 160 -13.62 -15.14 9.85
N GLU A 161 -14.03 -14.73 11.06
CA GLU A 161 -15.45 -14.50 11.42
C GLU A 161 -16.10 -13.47 10.49
N LEU A 162 -15.44 -12.34 10.23
CA LEU A 162 -15.97 -11.30 9.35
C LEU A 162 -16.13 -11.79 7.90
N LYS A 163 -15.19 -12.59 7.41
CA LYS A 163 -15.27 -13.22 6.08
C LYS A 163 -16.49 -14.14 5.97
N GLU A 164 -16.74 -14.97 6.97
CA GLU A 164 -17.91 -15.85 7.01
C GLU A 164 -19.23 -15.08 7.15
N ARG A 165 -19.23 -14.04 7.97
CA ARG A 165 -20.41 -13.20 8.23
C ARG A 165 -20.84 -12.37 7.03
N PHE A 166 -19.90 -11.99 6.16
CA PHE A 166 -20.14 -11.15 4.99
C PHE A 166 -19.69 -11.81 3.68
N PRO A 167 -20.29 -12.95 3.28
CA PRO A 167 -19.80 -13.78 2.17
C PRO A 167 -19.83 -13.09 0.80
N GLY A 168 -20.57 -12.00 0.65
CA GLY A 168 -20.61 -11.20 -0.59
C GLY A 168 -19.58 -10.07 -0.65
N LYS A 169 -18.70 -9.96 0.35
CA LYS A 169 -17.72 -8.88 0.48
C LYS A 169 -16.32 -9.44 0.65
N PHE A 170 -15.34 -8.74 0.07
CA PHE A 170 -13.95 -9.15 0.22
C PHE A 170 -13.26 -8.44 1.40
N ILE A 171 -12.25 -9.09 1.94
CA ILE A 171 -11.35 -8.54 2.95
C ILE A 171 -9.94 -8.69 2.39
N TRP A 172 -9.30 -7.59 2.05
CA TRP A 172 -7.90 -7.54 1.63
C TRP A 172 -7.02 -7.12 2.79
N ILE A 173 -5.90 -7.79 2.95
CA ILE A 173 -4.89 -7.40 3.94
C ILE A 173 -3.71 -6.79 3.19
N GLU A 174 -3.38 -5.55 3.52
CA GLU A 174 -2.22 -4.87 2.97
C GLU A 174 -1.05 -4.98 3.95
N LEU A 175 -0.09 -5.83 3.59
CA LEU A 175 0.97 -6.25 4.48
C LEU A 175 2.30 -5.55 4.14
N GLY A 176 2.88 -4.88 5.11
CA GLY A 176 4.18 -4.23 4.94
C GLY A 176 5.32 -5.25 4.94
N LEU A 177 6.06 -5.41 3.86
CA LEU A 177 7.37 -6.07 3.82
C LEU A 177 8.48 -5.03 3.71
N GLN A 178 8.30 -4.11 2.81
CA GLN A 178 9.19 -3.02 2.42
C GLN A 178 10.41 -3.50 1.65
N THR A 179 11.18 -4.43 2.21
CA THR A 179 12.32 -5.13 1.64
C THR A 179 12.52 -6.48 2.34
N MET A 180 13.10 -7.44 1.64
CA MET A 180 13.53 -8.70 2.26
C MET A 180 14.86 -8.60 3.01
N HIS A 181 15.65 -7.54 2.77
CA HIS A 181 17.00 -7.38 3.30
C HIS A 181 16.98 -6.87 4.74
N GLU A 182 17.39 -7.70 5.69
CA GLU A 182 17.34 -7.39 7.12
C GLU A 182 18.20 -6.19 7.51
N HIS A 183 19.32 -5.97 6.85
CA HIS A 183 20.17 -4.79 7.08
C HIS A 183 19.40 -3.50 6.76
N THR A 184 18.77 -3.44 5.59
CA THR A 184 17.94 -2.30 5.18
C THR A 184 16.70 -2.17 6.06
N ALA A 185 16.05 -3.31 6.39
CA ALA A 185 14.91 -3.35 7.28
C ALA A 185 15.23 -2.79 8.69
N ALA A 186 16.40 -3.10 9.23
CA ALA A 186 16.89 -2.54 10.48
C ALA A 186 17.12 -1.01 10.38
N PHE A 187 17.74 -0.55 9.29
CA PHE A 187 17.95 0.87 9.04
C PHE A 187 16.65 1.67 8.97
N ILE A 188 15.67 1.18 8.20
CA ILE A 188 14.35 1.83 8.11
C ILE A 188 13.47 1.56 9.34
N ARG A 189 14.00 0.86 10.35
CA ARG A 189 13.31 0.52 11.59
C ARG A 189 11.98 -0.19 11.33
N ARG A 190 11.97 -1.19 10.45
CA ARG A 190 10.77 -1.99 10.13
C ARG A 190 10.15 -2.60 11.39
N GLY A 191 10.99 -2.98 12.37
CA GLY A 191 10.56 -3.36 13.71
C GLY A 191 10.15 -4.84 13.88
N TYR A 192 10.26 -5.66 12.84
CA TYR A 192 10.06 -7.11 12.86
C TYR A 192 11.00 -7.80 11.88
N PRO A 193 11.47 -9.03 12.19
CA PRO A 193 12.32 -9.81 11.28
C PRO A 193 11.50 -10.50 10.19
N LEU A 194 12.19 -10.91 9.12
CA LEU A 194 11.57 -11.54 7.95
C LEU A 194 10.68 -12.77 8.25
N PRO A 195 11.05 -13.69 9.17
CA PRO A 195 10.19 -14.83 9.51
C PRO A 195 8.79 -14.45 10.01
N VAL A 196 8.64 -13.28 10.65
CA VAL A 196 7.31 -12.79 11.09
C VAL A 196 6.44 -12.44 9.89
N PHE A 197 7.02 -11.91 8.82
CA PHE A 197 6.30 -11.70 7.56
C PHE A 197 5.91 -13.04 6.92
N GLU A 198 6.80 -14.02 6.89
CA GLU A 198 6.55 -15.35 6.32
C GLU A 198 5.40 -16.04 7.06
N GLU A 199 5.42 -16.01 8.39
CA GLU A 199 4.35 -16.56 9.23
C GLU A 199 3.00 -15.86 8.98
N ALA A 200 3.00 -14.52 8.91
CA ALA A 200 1.80 -13.76 8.61
C ALA A 200 1.21 -14.12 7.24
N MET A 201 2.07 -14.26 6.20
CA MET A 201 1.65 -14.71 4.88
C MET A 201 1.01 -16.09 4.92
N ALA A 202 1.64 -17.06 5.61
CA ALA A 202 1.12 -18.42 5.74
C ALA A 202 -0.24 -18.44 6.46
N ASN A 203 -0.37 -17.70 7.56
CA ASN A 203 -1.62 -17.60 8.33
C ASN A 203 -2.76 -17.00 7.51
N LEU A 204 -2.50 -15.91 6.77
CA LEU A 204 -3.50 -15.27 5.93
C LEU A 204 -3.91 -16.15 4.74
N GLN A 205 -2.96 -16.87 4.15
CA GLN A 205 -3.23 -17.84 3.08
C GLN A 205 -4.08 -19.01 3.58
N ALA A 206 -3.80 -19.53 4.77
CA ALA A 206 -4.61 -20.59 5.39
C ALA A 206 -6.08 -20.17 5.59
N LEU A 207 -6.32 -18.86 5.84
CA LEU A 207 -7.65 -18.28 5.92
C LEU A 207 -8.22 -17.90 4.53
N SER A 208 -7.46 -18.12 3.45
CA SER A 208 -7.81 -17.68 2.10
C SER A 208 -8.17 -16.19 2.06
N LEU A 209 -7.41 -15.35 2.75
CA LEU A 209 -7.51 -13.90 2.71
C LEU A 209 -6.51 -13.36 1.68
N PRO A 210 -6.96 -12.59 0.67
CA PRO A 210 -6.06 -12.00 -0.31
C PRO A 210 -5.11 -10.99 0.33
N VAL A 211 -3.80 -11.13 0.04
CA VAL A 211 -2.75 -10.28 0.60
C VAL A 211 -2.15 -9.39 -0.49
N ILE A 212 -2.07 -8.10 -0.20
CA ILE A 212 -1.38 -7.09 -1.02
C ILE A 212 -0.10 -6.69 -0.28
N VAL A 213 1.05 -6.96 -0.87
CA VAL A 213 2.33 -6.69 -0.21
C VAL A 213 2.86 -5.32 -0.62
N HIS A 214 3.33 -4.55 0.37
CA HIS A 214 3.98 -3.26 0.14
C HIS A 214 5.49 -3.43 0.08
N VAL A 215 6.10 -2.93 -0.99
CA VAL A 215 7.55 -2.88 -1.23
C VAL A 215 7.97 -1.45 -1.51
N ILE A 216 9.13 -1.03 -1.00
CA ILE A 216 9.71 0.28 -1.28
C ILE A 216 10.91 0.10 -2.20
N LEU A 217 10.91 0.80 -3.32
CA LEU A 217 12.04 0.88 -4.25
C LEU A 217 12.86 2.14 -3.99
N GLY A 218 14.18 2.01 -4.04
CA GLY A 218 15.13 3.11 -3.83
C GLY A 218 15.48 3.33 -2.36
N LEU A 219 15.42 2.31 -1.52
CA LEU A 219 15.89 2.37 -0.13
C LEU A 219 17.41 2.57 -0.06
N PRO A 220 17.93 3.31 0.96
CA PRO A 220 19.36 3.38 1.21
C PRO A 220 19.96 1.99 1.40
N PHE A 221 21.19 1.82 0.91
CA PHE A 221 21.97 0.57 0.96
C PHE A 221 21.45 -0.57 0.09
N GLU A 222 20.45 -0.32 -0.75
CA GLU A 222 19.99 -1.28 -1.75
C GLU A 222 20.44 -0.90 -3.16
N THR A 223 20.96 -1.88 -3.84
CA THR A 223 21.22 -1.84 -5.29
C THR A 223 19.93 -2.20 -6.06
N ALA A 224 19.95 -2.03 -7.37
CA ALA A 224 18.85 -2.50 -8.21
C ALA A 224 18.63 -4.03 -8.08
N GLU A 225 19.72 -4.80 -7.94
CA GLU A 225 19.63 -6.26 -7.79
C GLU A 225 18.99 -6.67 -6.45
N ASP A 226 19.23 -5.93 -5.37
CA ASP A 226 18.57 -6.16 -4.08
C ASP A 226 17.05 -5.95 -4.19
N MET A 227 16.61 -4.89 -4.91
CA MET A 227 15.20 -4.65 -5.17
C MET A 227 14.58 -5.76 -6.05
N TYR A 228 15.31 -6.28 -7.03
CA TYR A 228 14.90 -7.43 -7.85
C TYR A 228 14.82 -8.72 -7.04
N ALA A 229 15.76 -8.94 -6.12
CA ALA A 229 15.76 -10.08 -5.21
C ALA A 229 14.50 -10.06 -4.32
N THR A 230 14.08 -8.88 -3.82
CA THR A 230 12.84 -8.73 -3.05
C THR A 230 11.60 -9.16 -3.86
N THR A 231 11.53 -8.81 -5.15
CA THR A 231 10.41 -9.24 -6.01
C THR A 231 10.44 -10.74 -6.28
N ARG A 232 11.62 -11.32 -6.56
CA ARG A 232 11.77 -12.78 -6.74
C ARG A 232 11.39 -13.54 -5.46
N TYR A 233 11.81 -13.06 -4.29
CA TYR A 233 11.44 -13.62 -3.00
C TYR A 233 9.92 -13.63 -2.80
N LEU A 234 9.23 -12.56 -3.14
CA LEU A 234 7.78 -12.46 -3.00
C LEU A 234 7.01 -13.43 -3.90
N ASN A 235 7.55 -13.78 -5.07
CA ASN A 235 6.89 -14.74 -5.96
C ASN A 235 6.65 -16.11 -5.29
N ALA A 236 7.53 -16.52 -4.35
CA ALA A 236 7.37 -17.78 -3.62
C ALA A 236 6.08 -17.83 -2.75
N PHE A 237 5.57 -16.67 -2.35
CA PHE A 237 4.33 -16.56 -1.55
C PHE A 237 3.08 -16.35 -2.41
N SER A 238 3.21 -16.16 -3.72
CA SER A 238 2.08 -15.91 -4.62
C SER A 238 1.08 -14.88 -4.06
N PRO A 239 1.52 -13.66 -3.70
CA PRO A 239 0.62 -12.65 -3.15
C PRO A 239 -0.46 -12.29 -4.17
N PHE A 240 -1.69 -12.01 -3.68
CA PHE A 240 -2.77 -11.50 -4.52
C PHE A 240 -2.39 -10.22 -5.24
N GLY A 241 -1.70 -9.31 -4.52
CA GLY A 241 -1.30 -8.03 -5.09
C GLY A 241 0.01 -7.48 -4.52
N ILE A 242 0.53 -6.48 -5.20
CA ILE A 242 1.73 -5.74 -4.80
C ILE A 242 1.56 -4.25 -4.99
N LYS A 243 2.15 -3.48 -4.09
CA LYS A 243 2.33 -2.03 -4.23
C LYS A 243 3.82 -1.71 -4.25
N PHE A 244 4.35 -1.35 -5.42
CA PHE A 244 5.69 -0.77 -5.51
C PHE A 244 5.60 0.70 -5.15
N GLN A 245 6.26 1.07 -4.06
CA GLN A 245 6.33 2.44 -3.60
C GLN A 245 7.71 3.01 -3.87
N LEU A 246 7.77 4.23 -4.43
CA LEU A 246 9.01 4.97 -4.50
C LEU A 246 9.34 5.55 -3.13
N LEU A 247 10.58 5.41 -2.69
CA LEU A 247 11.04 6.10 -1.49
C LEU A 247 10.90 7.62 -1.66
N HIS A 248 10.22 8.25 -0.72
CA HIS A 248 10.12 9.70 -0.61
C HIS A 248 10.90 10.18 0.61
N ILE A 249 11.81 11.12 0.37
CA ILE A 249 12.51 11.83 1.43
C ILE A 249 11.65 13.02 1.84
N LEU A 250 11.19 13.01 3.08
CA LEU A 250 10.26 14.02 3.59
C LEU A 250 10.91 14.88 4.68
N LYS A 251 10.49 16.14 4.76
CA LYS A 251 10.84 17.05 5.86
C LYS A 251 10.35 16.49 7.20
N ASN A 252 11.01 16.88 8.26
CA ASN A 252 10.65 16.48 9.63
C ASN A 252 10.65 14.96 9.84
N THR A 253 11.53 14.24 9.14
CA THR A 253 11.77 12.81 9.31
C THR A 253 13.25 12.57 9.55
N ALA A 254 13.59 11.50 10.29
CA ALA A 254 14.98 11.16 10.54
C ALA A 254 15.77 10.97 9.22
N LEU A 255 15.16 10.31 8.23
CA LEU A 255 15.76 10.12 6.91
C LEU A 255 15.94 11.44 6.16
N GLY A 256 14.97 12.35 6.26
CA GLY A 256 15.04 13.70 5.68
C GLY A 256 16.19 14.53 6.27
N ASP A 257 16.37 14.44 7.58
CA ASP A 257 17.47 15.12 8.30
C ASP A 257 18.82 14.54 7.88
N MET A 258 18.98 13.21 7.88
CA MET A 258 20.20 12.53 7.44
C MET A 258 20.56 12.88 5.98
N TYR A 259 19.57 12.87 5.10
CA TYR A 259 19.75 13.20 3.69
C TYR A 259 20.20 14.65 3.51
N THR A 260 19.56 15.59 4.20
CA THR A 260 19.87 17.03 4.11
C THR A 260 21.26 17.35 4.67
N LYS A 261 21.68 16.63 5.72
CA LYS A 261 23.02 16.79 6.33
C LYS A 261 24.14 16.05 5.58
N GLY A 262 23.81 15.24 4.57
CA GLY A 262 24.78 14.42 3.85
C GLY A 262 25.32 13.23 4.67
N GLU A 263 24.55 12.76 5.65
CA GLU A 263 24.93 11.64 6.54
C GLU A 263 24.67 10.25 5.92
N LEU A 264 24.34 10.20 4.64
CA LEU A 264 24.08 8.98 3.88
C LEU A 264 25.11 8.83 2.75
N PRO A 265 26.36 8.43 3.05
CA PRO A 265 27.41 8.37 2.06
C PRO A 265 27.07 7.37 0.94
N GLY A 266 27.21 7.81 -0.31
CA GLY A 266 26.92 7.00 -1.50
C GLY A 266 25.42 6.81 -1.81
N PHE A 267 24.52 7.29 -0.98
CA PHE A 267 23.09 7.24 -1.27
C PHE A 267 22.67 8.43 -2.14
N THR A 268 22.03 8.12 -3.25
CA THR A 268 21.36 9.09 -4.12
C THR A 268 19.93 8.62 -4.39
N VAL A 269 18.99 9.54 -4.32
CA VAL A 269 17.61 9.25 -4.74
C VAL A 269 17.59 9.01 -6.24
N PRO A 270 16.99 7.93 -6.74
CA PRO A 270 17.01 7.61 -8.17
C PRO A 270 16.39 8.73 -9.02
N SER A 271 17.01 9.03 -10.14
CA SER A 271 16.41 9.80 -11.21
C SER A 271 15.15 9.11 -11.73
N LYS A 272 14.30 9.84 -12.45
CA LYS A 272 13.10 9.24 -13.05
C LYS A 272 13.44 8.08 -14.00
N GLU A 273 14.52 8.21 -14.76
CA GLU A 273 14.96 7.16 -15.70
C GLU A 273 15.45 5.91 -14.97
N GLU A 274 16.30 6.06 -13.96
CA GLU A 274 16.76 4.96 -13.12
C GLU A 274 15.58 4.26 -12.44
N TYR A 275 14.65 5.02 -11.88
CA TYR A 275 13.46 4.45 -11.27
C TYR A 275 12.61 3.66 -12.27
N MET A 276 12.42 4.18 -13.50
CA MET A 276 11.70 3.46 -14.55
C MET A 276 12.39 2.14 -14.90
N ASN A 277 13.72 2.13 -14.98
CA ASN A 277 14.47 0.91 -15.26
C ASN A 277 14.29 -0.13 -14.14
N ILE A 278 14.40 0.31 -12.88
CA ILE A 278 14.20 -0.54 -11.70
C ILE A 278 12.76 -1.08 -11.68
N LEU A 279 11.78 -0.23 -11.84
CA LEU A 279 10.36 -0.60 -11.79
C LEU A 279 9.98 -1.57 -12.91
N ILE A 280 10.39 -1.28 -14.15
CA ILE A 280 10.09 -2.17 -15.30
C ILE A 280 10.70 -3.55 -15.06
N ARG A 281 11.95 -3.60 -14.57
CA ARG A 281 12.59 -4.90 -14.29
C ARG A 281 11.88 -5.66 -13.17
N ASN A 282 11.43 -4.99 -12.11
CA ASN A 282 10.62 -5.61 -11.08
C ASN A 282 9.29 -6.16 -11.65
N LEU A 283 8.62 -5.41 -12.53
CA LEU A 283 7.41 -5.89 -13.21
C LEU A 283 7.69 -7.11 -14.10
N GLU A 284 8.80 -7.12 -14.82
CA GLU A 284 9.21 -8.25 -15.66
C GLU A 284 9.48 -9.54 -14.86
N LEU A 285 9.98 -9.39 -13.64
CA LEU A 285 10.28 -10.50 -12.72
C LEU A 285 9.07 -10.95 -11.91
N LEU A 286 8.07 -10.11 -11.75
CA LEU A 286 6.88 -10.38 -10.94
C LEU A 286 6.00 -11.43 -11.62
N SER A 287 5.40 -12.32 -10.81
CA SER A 287 4.38 -13.26 -11.31
C SER A 287 3.29 -12.55 -12.12
N PRO A 288 2.90 -13.04 -13.30
CA PRO A 288 1.80 -12.48 -14.08
C PRO A 288 0.44 -12.57 -13.40
N GLU A 289 0.30 -13.42 -12.38
CA GLU A 289 -0.93 -13.58 -11.59
C GLU A 289 -1.07 -12.52 -10.49
N THR A 290 0.02 -11.85 -10.10
CA THR A 290 0.00 -10.84 -9.04
C THR A 290 -0.54 -9.51 -9.57
N VAL A 291 -1.57 -8.97 -8.93
CA VAL A 291 -2.15 -7.66 -9.30
C VAL A 291 -1.25 -6.52 -8.85
N VAL A 292 -0.88 -5.63 -9.75
CA VAL A 292 -0.09 -4.42 -9.41
C VAL A 292 -1.04 -3.29 -9.00
N HIS A 293 -1.09 -2.99 -7.71
CA HIS A 293 -1.97 -1.96 -7.15
C HIS A 293 -1.37 -0.56 -7.20
N ARG A 294 -0.05 -0.45 -7.20
CA ARG A 294 0.67 0.83 -7.19
C ARG A 294 2.06 0.68 -7.79
N VAL A 295 2.50 1.70 -8.50
CA VAL A 295 3.83 1.77 -9.14
C VAL A 295 4.65 3.00 -8.73
N THR A 296 4.14 3.81 -7.81
CA THR A 296 4.83 5.00 -7.26
C THR A 296 4.27 5.34 -5.89
N GLY A 297 4.95 6.20 -5.14
CA GLY A 297 4.49 6.68 -3.84
C GLY A 297 3.63 7.95 -3.94
N ASP A 298 3.01 8.30 -2.81
CA ASP A 298 2.29 9.55 -2.59
C ASP A 298 2.96 10.33 -1.45
N GLY A 299 3.83 11.28 -1.80
CA GLY A 299 4.41 12.23 -0.83
C GLY A 299 3.61 13.53 -0.79
N ALA A 300 3.37 14.06 0.42
CA ALA A 300 2.77 15.38 0.56
C ALA A 300 3.70 16.42 -0.10
N ARG A 301 3.20 17.13 -1.12
CA ARG A 301 3.99 18.08 -1.94
C ARG A 301 4.77 19.10 -1.10
N LYS A 302 4.16 19.60 -0.03
CA LYS A 302 4.77 20.62 0.86
C LYS A 302 5.94 20.07 1.68
N ASP A 303 5.95 18.76 1.93
CA ASP A 303 6.92 18.09 2.80
C ASP A 303 7.97 17.31 2.00
N LEU A 304 7.80 17.15 0.68
CA LEU A 304 8.72 16.37 -0.16
C LEU A 304 10.04 17.13 -0.38
N ILE A 305 11.15 16.50 -0.01
CA ILE A 305 12.52 16.95 -0.32
C ILE A 305 12.96 16.33 -1.65
N ALA A 306 12.81 15.01 -1.79
CA ALA A 306 13.22 14.26 -2.99
C ALA A 306 12.43 12.94 -3.10
N PRO A 307 12.25 12.43 -4.34
CA PRO A 307 12.53 13.05 -5.63
C PRO A 307 11.37 13.94 -6.10
N LEU A 308 11.66 15.16 -6.51
CA LEU A 308 10.62 16.13 -6.92
C LEU A 308 9.88 15.72 -8.21
N TRP A 309 10.49 14.93 -9.09
CA TRP A 309 9.85 14.45 -10.31
C TRP A 309 8.64 13.55 -10.03
N SER A 310 8.57 12.90 -8.86
CA SER A 310 7.46 12.03 -8.46
C SER A 310 6.12 12.77 -8.29
N LEU A 311 6.16 14.11 -8.10
CA LEU A 311 4.97 14.95 -8.03
C LEU A 311 4.18 14.98 -9.34
N GLN A 312 4.81 14.60 -10.47
CA GLN A 312 4.18 14.57 -11.78
C GLN A 312 3.65 13.17 -12.11
N LYS A 313 2.71 12.66 -11.31
CA LYS A 313 2.21 11.27 -11.40
C LYS A 313 1.79 10.83 -12.80
N ARG A 314 1.08 11.69 -13.54
CA ARG A 314 0.68 11.41 -14.93
C ARG A 314 1.88 11.17 -15.83
N ASP A 315 2.92 11.98 -15.69
CA ASP A 315 4.14 11.86 -16.47
C ASP A 315 4.90 10.57 -16.10
N VAL A 316 4.92 10.20 -14.82
CA VAL A 316 5.49 8.91 -14.36
C VAL A 316 4.77 7.73 -15.03
N LEU A 317 3.44 7.69 -14.97
CA LEU A 317 2.64 6.61 -15.59
C LEU A 317 2.77 6.59 -17.11
N ASN A 318 2.68 7.73 -17.76
CA ASN A 318 2.84 7.83 -19.21
C ASN A 318 4.24 7.39 -19.66
N THR A 319 5.27 7.74 -18.88
CA THR A 319 6.65 7.31 -19.13
C THR A 319 6.77 5.81 -18.98
N LEU A 320 6.22 5.22 -17.91
CA LEU A 320 6.21 3.77 -17.71
C LEU A 320 5.59 3.05 -18.91
N HIS A 321 4.37 3.43 -19.31
CA HIS A 321 3.67 2.79 -20.43
C HIS A 321 4.42 2.91 -21.74
N ARG A 322 4.92 4.12 -22.05
CA ARG A 322 5.69 4.35 -23.26
C ARG A 322 6.94 3.47 -23.27
N THR A 323 7.73 3.49 -22.19
CA THR A 323 8.98 2.75 -22.10
C THR A 323 8.75 1.23 -22.17
N MET A 324 7.71 0.71 -21.51
CA MET A 324 7.35 -0.71 -21.61
C MET A 324 6.98 -1.10 -23.04
N ARG A 325 6.21 -0.25 -23.74
CA ARG A 325 5.84 -0.49 -25.14
C ARG A 325 7.06 -0.48 -26.06
N GLU A 326 7.92 0.52 -25.94
CA GLU A 326 9.16 0.66 -26.75
C GLU A 326 10.10 -0.53 -26.53
N ARG A 327 10.16 -1.08 -25.31
CA ARG A 327 11.00 -2.24 -24.97
C ARG A 327 10.32 -3.59 -25.19
N GLN A 328 9.08 -3.60 -25.68
CA GLN A 328 8.25 -4.82 -25.76
C GLN A 328 8.27 -5.58 -24.43
N SER A 329 8.16 -4.84 -23.33
CA SER A 329 8.19 -5.35 -21.97
C SER A 329 6.78 -5.52 -21.42
N PHE A 330 6.60 -6.55 -20.58
CA PHE A 330 5.33 -6.86 -19.92
C PHE A 330 5.59 -7.54 -18.57
N GLN A 331 4.60 -7.53 -17.70
CA GLN A 331 4.69 -8.21 -16.41
C GLN A 331 4.90 -9.73 -16.61
N GLY A 332 5.87 -10.27 -15.88
CA GLY A 332 6.19 -11.69 -15.94
C GLY A 332 7.05 -12.11 -17.13
N LYS A 333 7.58 -11.17 -17.92
CA LYS A 333 8.45 -11.49 -19.08
C LYS A 333 9.65 -12.37 -18.69
N TYR A 334 10.14 -12.23 -17.48
CA TYR A 334 11.27 -12.98 -16.91
C TYR A 334 10.90 -13.64 -15.58
N TYR A 335 9.61 -13.91 -15.38
CA TYR A 335 9.15 -14.67 -14.22
C TYR A 335 9.61 -16.12 -14.33
N GLU A 336 10.30 -16.59 -13.31
CA GLU A 336 10.69 -17.98 -13.14
C GLU A 336 9.84 -18.57 -12.02
N LYS A 337 9.19 -19.72 -12.30
CA LYS A 337 8.25 -20.36 -11.39
C LYS A 337 8.99 -21.23 -10.38
#